data_ec48e58a9121f3a07dbe6553c54b1558
#
_entry.id   ec48e58a9121f3a07dbe6553c54b1558
#
_cell.length_a   1.000
_cell.length_b   1.000
_cell.length_c   1.000
_cell.angle_alpha   90.00
_cell.angle_beta   90.00
_cell.angle_gamma   90.00
#
_symmetry.space_group_name_H-M   'P 1'
#
loop_
_entity.id
_entity.type
_entity.pdbx_description
1 polymer ?
#
loop_
_entity_poly.entity_id
_entity_poly.type
_entity_poly.pdbx_seq_one_letter_code
_entity_poly.pdbx_strand_id
1 'polypeptide(L)'
;MAFKTWHTGVHIQQDKVLAVALVREKSGWGLRRWWQLPLAAGIIRDGQILQPEQLAAALREWRQLLPHQHQIFLAFPAARTLQRTLPRPSMTLRDSEQTAWIAAAMSRELEMAPDALRFDYAEDTFSNAYHVTAAQNKEVATLLELARELRLRLATITPDAGALAHLLPFVQAPAQCVAWRDRDQWLWAMRHQWGRRGLAEAPDVERL
;
A
#
# COMPACT_ATOMS: atom_id res chain seq x y z
N MET A 1 27.52 -4.24 -19.93
CA MET A 1 26.58 -3.21 -19.39
C MET A 1 25.75 -3.85 -18.30
N ALA A 2 25.76 -3.34 -17.06
CA ALA A 2 24.93 -3.87 -15.99
C ALA A 2 23.47 -3.49 -16.29
N PHE A 3 22.60 -4.47 -16.37
CA PHE A 3 21.15 -4.24 -16.54
C PHE A 3 20.62 -3.59 -15.28
N LYS A 4 20.12 -2.37 -15.38
CA LYS A 4 19.51 -1.67 -14.25
C LYS A 4 18.20 -2.32 -13.87
N THR A 5 17.97 -2.56 -12.58
CA THR A 5 16.69 -3.02 -12.05
C THR A 5 15.64 -1.92 -12.18
N TRP A 6 14.46 -2.25 -12.73
CA TRP A 6 13.31 -1.33 -12.74
C TRP A 6 12.53 -1.49 -11.44
N HIS A 7 12.35 -0.39 -10.74
CA HIS A 7 11.51 -0.29 -9.56
C HIS A 7 10.16 0.27 -10.00
N THR A 8 9.13 -0.55 -10.01
CA THR A 8 7.84 -0.20 -10.59
C THR A 8 6.77 -0.14 -9.52
N GLY A 9 6.28 1.06 -9.25
CA GLY A 9 5.08 1.28 -8.44
C GLY A 9 3.85 0.97 -9.27
N VAL A 10 2.89 0.24 -8.69
CA VAL A 10 1.64 -0.16 -9.34
C VAL A 10 0.47 0.17 -8.44
N HIS A 11 -0.49 0.93 -8.97
CA HIS A 11 -1.72 1.30 -8.30
C HIS A 11 -2.93 0.81 -9.10
N ILE A 12 -3.67 -0.13 -8.53
CA ILE A 12 -4.87 -0.71 -9.14
C ILE A 12 -6.06 0.13 -8.67
N GLN A 13 -6.66 0.85 -9.62
CA GLN A 13 -7.87 1.65 -9.42
C GLN A 13 -9.09 0.92 -9.99
N GLN A 14 -10.26 1.48 -9.83
CA GLN A 14 -11.51 0.85 -10.24
C GLN A 14 -11.63 0.66 -11.77
N ASP A 15 -11.10 1.59 -12.55
CA ASP A 15 -11.23 1.63 -14.01
C ASP A 15 -9.91 1.53 -14.76
N LYS A 16 -8.80 1.48 -14.05
CA LYS A 16 -7.47 1.45 -14.64
C LYS A 16 -6.41 0.99 -13.66
N VAL A 17 -5.27 0.57 -14.19
CA VAL A 17 -4.04 0.40 -13.43
C VAL A 17 -3.06 1.49 -13.85
N LEU A 18 -2.48 2.15 -12.89
CA LEU A 18 -1.37 3.08 -13.07
C LEU A 18 -0.07 2.37 -12.69
N ALA A 19 0.94 2.48 -13.52
CA ALA A 19 2.27 1.95 -13.22
C ALA A 19 3.35 2.96 -13.59
N VAL A 20 4.36 3.10 -12.72
CA VAL A 20 5.48 4.01 -12.89
C VAL A 20 6.77 3.26 -12.61
N ALA A 21 7.65 3.17 -13.61
CA ALA A 21 8.97 2.54 -13.49
C ALA A 21 10.07 3.58 -13.31
N LEU A 22 10.83 3.41 -12.24
CA LEU A 22 12.01 4.20 -11.91
C LEU A 22 13.26 3.34 -11.99
N VAL A 23 14.39 3.95 -12.27
CA VAL A 23 15.72 3.33 -12.22
C VAL A 23 16.65 4.14 -11.33
N ARG A 24 17.51 3.46 -10.60
CA ARG A 24 18.57 4.13 -9.83
C ARG A 24 19.67 4.62 -10.77
N GLU A 25 19.96 5.90 -10.70
CA GLU A 25 21.03 6.56 -11.43
C GLU A 25 22.09 7.12 -10.48
N LYS A 26 23.20 7.62 -11.00
CA LYS A 26 24.26 8.20 -10.16
C LYS A 26 23.78 9.41 -9.36
N SER A 27 22.90 10.22 -9.96
CA SER A 27 22.35 11.45 -9.37
C SER A 27 21.04 11.27 -8.61
N GLY A 28 20.50 10.04 -8.52
CA GLY A 28 19.22 9.81 -7.85
C GLY A 28 18.33 8.81 -8.56
N TRP A 29 17.03 9.06 -8.56
CA TRP A 29 16.03 8.26 -9.26
C TRP A 29 15.64 8.90 -10.58
N GLY A 30 15.70 8.14 -11.67
CA GLY A 30 15.23 8.56 -12.99
C GLY A 30 13.93 7.87 -13.39
N LEU A 31 12.98 8.64 -13.94
CA LEU A 31 11.78 8.09 -14.55
C LEU A 31 12.14 7.33 -15.81
N ARG A 32 11.80 6.04 -15.87
CA ARG A 32 12.05 5.20 -17.03
C ARG A 32 10.84 5.14 -17.95
N ARG A 33 9.66 4.85 -17.38
CA ARG A 33 8.41 4.72 -18.11
C ARG A 33 7.23 4.82 -17.17
N TRP A 34 6.06 5.15 -17.71
CA TRP A 34 4.79 5.07 -17.01
C TRP A 34 3.71 4.51 -17.92
N TRP A 35 2.68 3.93 -17.33
CA TRP A 35 1.56 3.33 -18.04
C TRP A 35 0.24 3.65 -17.34
N GLN A 36 -0.80 3.76 -18.16
CA GLN A 36 -2.18 3.77 -17.72
C GLN A 36 -2.91 2.68 -18.51
N LEU A 37 -3.34 1.65 -17.83
CA LEU A 37 -3.96 0.46 -18.41
C LEU A 37 -5.44 0.47 -18.05
N PRO A 38 -6.36 0.63 -19.02
CA PRO A 38 -7.78 0.63 -18.72
C PRO A 38 -8.24 -0.75 -18.25
N LEU A 39 -9.19 -0.76 -17.32
CA LEU A 39 -9.85 -1.98 -16.83
C LEU A 39 -11.33 -1.96 -17.23
N ALA A 40 -11.86 -3.13 -17.57
CA ALA A 40 -13.29 -3.31 -17.78
C ALA A 40 -14.07 -3.11 -16.46
N ALA A 41 -15.30 -2.65 -16.58
CA ALA A 41 -16.18 -2.47 -15.43
C ALA A 41 -16.43 -3.81 -14.69
N GLY A 42 -16.46 -3.78 -13.38
CA GLY A 42 -16.74 -4.94 -12.54
C GLY A 42 -15.52 -5.79 -12.18
N ILE A 43 -14.34 -5.51 -12.70
CA ILE A 43 -13.09 -6.17 -12.26
C ILE A 43 -12.75 -5.75 -10.83
N ILE A 44 -12.84 -4.43 -10.57
CA ILE A 44 -12.59 -3.83 -9.25
C ILE A 44 -13.86 -3.13 -8.78
N ARG A 45 -14.19 -3.27 -7.50
CA ARG A 45 -15.26 -2.52 -6.84
C ARG A 45 -14.82 -2.15 -5.43
N ASP A 46 -14.90 -0.87 -5.11
CA ASP A 46 -14.56 -0.32 -3.78
C ASP A 46 -13.18 -0.81 -3.27
N GLY A 47 -12.19 -0.84 -4.17
CA GLY A 47 -10.84 -1.31 -3.90
C GLY A 47 -10.68 -2.84 -3.81
N GLN A 48 -11.75 -3.60 -3.91
CA GLN A 48 -11.72 -5.06 -3.92
C GLN A 48 -11.60 -5.62 -5.34
N ILE A 49 -10.71 -6.57 -5.53
CA ILE A 49 -10.59 -7.33 -6.78
C ILE A 49 -11.70 -8.39 -6.79
N LEU A 50 -12.69 -8.22 -7.67
CA LEU A 50 -13.81 -9.18 -7.82
C LEU A 50 -13.51 -10.25 -8.88
N GLN A 51 -12.70 -9.91 -9.88
CA GLN A 51 -12.38 -10.80 -11.01
C GLN A 51 -10.87 -10.86 -11.24
N PRO A 52 -10.14 -11.61 -10.39
CA PRO A 52 -8.67 -11.68 -10.45
C PRO A 52 -8.14 -12.21 -11.78
N GLU A 53 -8.83 -13.17 -12.40
CA GLU A 53 -8.44 -13.73 -13.69
C GLU A 53 -8.51 -12.71 -14.83
N GLN A 54 -9.54 -11.87 -14.83
CA GLN A 54 -9.68 -10.79 -15.82
C GLN A 54 -8.64 -9.68 -15.58
N LEU A 55 -8.33 -9.38 -14.32
CA LEU A 55 -7.25 -8.46 -13.99
C LEU A 55 -5.90 -9.01 -14.47
N ALA A 56 -5.62 -10.28 -14.24
CA ALA A 56 -4.41 -10.93 -14.73
C ALA A 56 -4.32 -10.87 -16.27
N ALA A 57 -5.43 -11.16 -16.95
CA ALA A 57 -5.49 -11.08 -18.42
C ALA A 57 -5.19 -9.65 -18.92
N ALA A 58 -5.76 -8.62 -18.31
CA ALA A 58 -5.53 -7.24 -18.66
C ALA A 58 -4.06 -6.79 -18.46
N LEU A 59 -3.36 -7.41 -17.52
CA LEU A 59 -1.97 -7.06 -17.20
C LEU A 59 -0.92 -7.88 -17.97
N ARG A 60 -1.31 -8.92 -18.69
CA ARG A 60 -0.34 -9.83 -19.38
C ARG A 60 0.54 -9.12 -20.40
N GLU A 61 -0.05 -8.26 -21.23
CA GLU A 61 0.73 -7.51 -22.23
C GLU A 61 1.68 -6.51 -21.55
N TRP A 62 1.20 -5.80 -20.56
CA TRP A 62 2.04 -4.90 -19.78
C TRP A 62 3.20 -5.64 -19.10
N ARG A 63 2.97 -6.85 -18.58
CA ARG A 63 4.03 -7.64 -17.96
C ARG A 63 5.17 -7.94 -18.94
N GLN A 64 4.88 -8.14 -20.22
CA GLN A 64 5.90 -8.38 -21.24
C GLN A 64 6.80 -7.17 -21.50
N LEU A 65 6.33 -5.97 -21.18
CA LEU A 65 7.10 -4.74 -21.32
C LEU A 65 8.11 -4.53 -20.17
N LEU A 66 7.98 -5.27 -19.08
CA LEU A 66 8.91 -5.19 -17.95
C LEU A 66 10.15 -6.04 -18.22
N PRO A 67 11.36 -5.54 -17.89
CA PRO A 67 12.57 -6.32 -18.01
C PRO A 67 12.58 -7.49 -17.03
N HIS A 68 13.47 -8.45 -17.25
CA HIS A 68 13.66 -9.56 -16.32
C HIS A 68 14.05 -9.07 -14.91
N GLN A 69 14.90 -8.04 -14.82
CA GLN A 69 15.27 -7.40 -13.57
C GLN A 69 14.29 -6.26 -13.26
N HIS A 70 13.24 -6.57 -12.49
CA HIS A 70 12.29 -5.59 -12.00
C HIS A 70 11.90 -5.93 -10.55
N GLN A 71 11.40 -4.93 -9.84
CA GLN A 71 10.78 -5.05 -8.54
C GLN A 71 9.45 -4.30 -8.56
N ILE A 72 8.40 -4.92 -8.05
CA ILE A 72 7.06 -4.35 -8.02
C ILE A 72 6.72 -3.89 -6.59
N PHE A 73 6.29 -2.66 -6.48
CA PHE A 73 5.78 -2.02 -5.28
C PHE A 73 4.30 -1.78 -5.49
N LEU A 74 3.47 -2.61 -4.87
CA LEU A 74 2.04 -2.63 -5.11
C LEU A 74 1.31 -1.78 -4.07
N ALA A 75 0.49 -0.83 -4.53
CA ALA A 75 -0.38 -0.07 -3.67
C ALA A 75 -1.60 -0.91 -3.27
N PHE A 76 -1.90 -0.93 -1.96
CA PHE A 76 -3.09 -1.55 -1.39
C PHE A 76 -4.08 -0.45 -0.99
N PRO A 77 -5.39 -0.57 -1.30
CA PRO A 77 -6.35 0.48 -1.00
C PRO A 77 -6.45 0.78 0.50
N ALA A 78 -6.23 2.03 0.91
CA ALA A 78 -6.38 2.46 2.31
C ALA A 78 -7.79 2.19 2.85
N ALA A 79 -8.81 2.22 1.95
CA ALA A 79 -10.18 1.88 2.28
C ALA A 79 -10.37 0.43 2.78
N ARG A 80 -9.42 -0.45 2.48
CA ARG A 80 -9.43 -1.89 2.83
C ARG A 80 -8.46 -2.23 3.94
N THR A 81 -7.85 -1.23 4.58
CA THR A 81 -6.95 -1.39 5.72
C THR A 81 -7.61 -0.95 7.02
N LEU A 82 -7.13 -1.55 8.09
CA LEU A 82 -7.47 -1.19 9.47
C LEU A 82 -6.21 -0.68 10.15
N GLN A 83 -6.32 0.45 10.85
CA GLN A 83 -5.26 0.98 11.69
C GLN A 83 -5.69 0.91 13.15
N ARG A 84 -4.79 0.44 14.00
CA ARG A 84 -5.01 0.37 15.45
C ARG A 84 -3.76 0.81 16.19
N THR A 85 -3.96 1.46 17.30
CA THR A 85 -2.90 1.75 18.25
C THR A 85 -3.10 0.86 19.46
N LEU A 86 -2.14 -0.05 19.69
CA LEU A 86 -2.17 -0.99 20.80
C LEU A 86 -1.15 -0.55 21.84
N PRO A 87 -1.53 -0.48 23.15
CA PRO A 87 -0.56 -0.20 24.20
C PRO A 87 0.46 -1.33 24.27
N ARG A 88 1.72 -1.01 24.51
CA ARG A 88 2.75 -2.03 24.73
C ARG A 88 2.49 -2.76 26.04
N PRO A 89 2.71 -4.08 26.08
CA PRO A 89 2.66 -4.81 27.35
C PRO A 89 3.74 -4.33 28.30
N SER A 90 3.50 -4.45 29.61
CA SER A 90 4.46 -4.04 30.66
C SER A 90 5.74 -4.88 30.67
N MET A 91 5.70 -6.06 30.05
CA MET A 91 6.87 -6.95 29.92
C MET A 91 7.61 -6.70 28.60
N THR A 92 8.92 -6.87 28.62
CA THR A 92 9.73 -6.84 27.40
C THR A 92 9.52 -8.14 26.62
N LEU A 93 9.04 -8.03 25.39
CA LEU A 93 8.82 -9.16 24.49
C LEU A 93 9.95 -9.23 23.45
N ARG A 94 10.30 -10.44 23.02
CA ARG A 94 11.14 -10.66 21.83
C ARG A 94 10.31 -10.39 20.57
N ASP A 95 10.95 -10.16 19.44
CA ASP A 95 10.26 -9.83 18.17
C ASP A 95 9.18 -10.85 17.79
N SER A 96 9.46 -12.15 17.96
CA SER A 96 8.48 -13.22 17.70
C SER A 96 7.29 -13.19 18.66
N GLU A 97 7.55 -12.86 19.93
CA GLU A 97 6.53 -12.74 20.96
C GLU A 97 5.69 -11.48 20.77
N GLN A 98 6.30 -10.38 20.30
CA GLN A 98 5.60 -9.15 19.94
C GLN A 98 4.58 -9.42 18.83
N THR A 99 5.02 -10.09 17.75
CA THR A 99 4.13 -10.45 16.63
C THR A 99 2.95 -11.31 17.11
N ALA A 100 3.20 -12.32 17.93
CA ALA A 100 2.15 -13.18 18.47
C ALA A 100 1.18 -12.42 19.39
N TRP A 101 1.73 -11.52 20.23
CA TRP A 101 0.93 -10.68 21.14
C TRP A 101 0.02 -9.72 20.35
N ILE A 102 0.56 -9.04 19.32
CA ILE A 102 -0.21 -8.14 18.44
C ILE A 102 -1.30 -8.92 17.72
N ALA A 103 -1.00 -10.10 17.17
CA ALA A 103 -1.98 -10.95 16.51
C ALA A 103 -3.14 -11.30 17.44
N ALA A 104 -2.83 -11.70 18.68
CA ALA A 104 -3.84 -12.03 19.68
C ALA A 104 -4.66 -10.80 20.13
N ALA A 105 -4.04 -9.64 20.25
CA ALA A 105 -4.72 -8.39 20.61
C ALA A 105 -5.67 -7.95 19.48
N MET A 106 -5.22 -7.96 18.22
CA MET A 106 -6.03 -7.64 17.06
C MET A 106 -7.19 -8.61 16.88
N SER A 107 -6.94 -9.90 17.06
CA SER A 107 -7.98 -10.94 16.98
C SER A 107 -9.11 -10.72 18.00
N ARG A 108 -8.76 -10.38 19.24
CA ARG A 108 -9.73 -10.08 20.29
C ARG A 108 -10.53 -8.79 20.01
N GLU A 109 -9.83 -7.74 19.60
CA GLU A 109 -10.47 -6.43 19.36
C GLU A 109 -11.42 -6.47 18.16
N LEU A 110 -11.08 -7.23 17.13
CA LEU A 110 -11.84 -7.30 15.89
C LEU A 110 -12.79 -8.51 15.82
N GLU A 111 -12.78 -9.36 16.86
CA GLU A 111 -13.55 -10.61 16.88
C GLU A 111 -13.30 -11.50 15.64
N MET A 112 -12.05 -11.53 15.17
CA MET A 112 -11.62 -12.25 13.98
C MET A 112 -10.61 -13.33 14.34
N ALA A 113 -10.57 -14.41 13.55
CA ALA A 113 -9.52 -15.41 13.70
C ALA A 113 -8.14 -14.80 13.42
N PRO A 114 -7.08 -15.21 14.14
CA PRO A 114 -5.73 -14.63 13.99
C PRO A 114 -5.16 -14.71 12.58
N ASP A 115 -5.53 -15.74 11.82
CA ASP A 115 -5.11 -15.99 10.45
C ASP A 115 -5.96 -15.25 9.40
N ALA A 116 -7.08 -14.63 9.81
CA ALA A 116 -7.93 -13.85 8.93
C ALA A 116 -7.31 -12.51 8.52
N LEU A 117 -6.29 -12.06 9.26
CA LEU A 117 -5.62 -10.78 9.05
C LEU A 117 -4.13 -10.99 8.68
N ARG A 118 -3.66 -10.13 7.81
CA ARG A 118 -2.24 -9.81 7.65
C ARG A 118 -2.01 -8.43 8.21
N PHE A 119 -0.94 -8.26 8.97
CA PHE A 119 -0.61 -6.97 9.57
C PHE A 119 0.88 -6.71 9.55
N ASP A 120 1.21 -5.46 9.64
CA ASP A 120 2.53 -4.92 9.94
C ASP A 120 2.40 -3.90 11.07
N TYR A 121 3.47 -3.62 11.79
CA TYR A 121 3.44 -2.68 12.90
C TYR A 121 4.73 -1.88 13.03
N ALA A 122 4.58 -0.69 13.55
CA ALA A 122 5.69 0.16 13.96
C ALA A 122 5.61 0.43 15.46
N GLU A 123 6.77 0.45 16.11
CA GLU A 123 6.87 0.86 17.50
C GLU A 123 6.93 2.38 17.61
N ASP A 124 6.05 2.96 18.42
CA ASP A 124 6.18 4.33 18.87
C ASP A 124 6.75 4.38 20.28
N THR A 125 8.01 4.73 20.35
CA THR A 125 8.73 4.83 21.62
C THR A 125 8.25 5.98 22.51
N PHE A 126 7.63 7.01 21.92
CA PHE A 126 7.13 8.18 22.66
C PHE A 126 5.79 7.90 23.34
N SER A 127 4.87 7.25 22.64
CA SER A 127 3.55 6.91 23.19
C SER A 127 3.52 5.53 23.86
N ASN A 128 4.64 4.80 23.85
CA ASN A 128 4.73 3.42 24.36
C ASN A 128 3.65 2.51 23.76
N ALA A 129 3.49 2.59 22.43
CA ALA A 129 2.44 1.91 21.70
C ALA A 129 2.97 1.23 20.44
N TYR A 130 2.19 0.29 19.89
CA TYR A 130 2.33 -0.24 18.55
C TYR A 130 1.29 0.39 17.64
N HIS A 131 1.72 0.96 16.53
CA HIS A 131 0.84 1.35 15.43
C HIS A 131 0.73 0.19 14.46
N VAL A 132 -0.43 -0.46 14.45
CA VAL A 132 -0.69 -1.66 13.66
C VAL A 132 -1.52 -1.29 12.44
N THR A 133 -1.07 -1.71 11.27
CA THR A 133 -1.83 -1.66 10.02
C THR A 133 -2.16 -3.08 9.59
N ALA A 134 -3.43 -3.39 9.42
CA ALA A 134 -3.90 -4.71 9.05
C ALA A 134 -4.79 -4.69 7.81
N ALA A 135 -4.82 -5.79 7.08
CA ALA A 135 -5.70 -6.05 5.96
C ALA A 135 -6.23 -7.48 6.02
N GLN A 136 -7.35 -7.75 5.36
CA GLN A 136 -7.87 -9.12 5.27
C GLN A 136 -6.88 -10.01 4.51
N ASN A 137 -6.52 -11.15 5.09
CA ASN A 137 -5.56 -12.08 4.51
C ASN A 137 -5.97 -12.53 3.10
N LYS A 138 -7.26 -12.78 2.86
CA LYS A 138 -7.79 -13.18 1.55
C LYS A 138 -7.49 -12.14 0.45
N GLU A 139 -7.57 -10.84 0.76
CA GLU A 139 -7.33 -9.78 -0.22
C GLU A 139 -5.84 -9.64 -0.54
N VAL A 140 -5.00 -9.74 0.48
CA VAL A 140 -3.54 -9.79 0.28
C VAL A 140 -3.14 -11.05 -0.50
N ALA A 141 -3.75 -12.20 -0.19
CA ALA A 141 -3.50 -13.45 -0.91
C ALA A 141 -3.85 -13.34 -2.40
N THR A 142 -4.97 -12.69 -2.74
CA THR A 142 -5.35 -12.43 -4.14
C THR A 142 -4.26 -11.65 -4.90
N LEU A 143 -3.67 -10.62 -4.27
CA LEU A 143 -2.56 -9.87 -4.87
C LEU A 143 -1.28 -10.68 -5.00
N LEU A 144 -0.98 -11.51 -4.02
CA LEU A 144 0.19 -12.41 -4.08
C LEU A 144 0.02 -13.45 -5.20
N GLU A 145 -1.18 -13.97 -5.40
CA GLU A 145 -1.48 -14.91 -6.48
C GLU A 145 -1.40 -14.26 -7.84
N LEU A 146 -1.96 -13.05 -7.99
CA LEU A 146 -1.83 -12.24 -9.19
C LEU A 146 -0.36 -12.01 -9.55
N ALA A 147 0.46 -11.63 -8.57
CA ALA A 147 1.89 -11.43 -8.78
C ALA A 147 2.60 -12.71 -9.21
N ARG A 148 2.23 -13.86 -8.64
CA ARG A 148 2.77 -15.18 -8.99
C ARG A 148 2.39 -15.59 -10.40
N GLU A 149 1.10 -15.48 -10.76
CA GLU A 149 0.59 -15.81 -12.10
C GLU A 149 1.32 -15.01 -13.18
N LEU A 150 1.47 -13.72 -12.96
CA LEU A 150 2.15 -12.81 -13.88
C LEU A 150 3.68 -12.85 -13.77
N ARG A 151 4.24 -13.70 -12.89
CA ARG A 151 5.69 -13.76 -12.62
C ARG A 151 6.29 -12.39 -12.31
N LEU A 152 5.57 -11.60 -11.52
CA LEU A 152 6.03 -10.31 -11.01
C LEU A 152 6.94 -10.53 -9.79
N ARG A 153 8.06 -9.83 -9.74
CA ARG A 153 8.94 -9.83 -8.56
C ARG A 153 8.43 -8.81 -7.56
N LEU A 154 7.46 -9.22 -6.76
CA LEU A 154 6.84 -8.37 -5.76
C LEU A 154 7.83 -8.06 -4.63
N ALA A 155 8.09 -6.79 -4.40
CA ALA A 155 8.94 -6.28 -3.32
C ALA A 155 8.11 -5.95 -2.08
N THR A 156 7.03 -5.17 -2.24
CA THR A 156 6.16 -4.76 -1.15
C THR A 156 4.71 -4.64 -1.59
N ILE A 157 3.81 -4.75 -0.61
CA ILE A 157 2.42 -4.29 -0.68
C ILE A 157 2.29 -3.21 0.39
N THR A 158 1.94 -2.00 0.00
CA THR A 158 1.90 -0.83 0.91
C THR A 158 0.55 -0.12 0.76
N PRO A 159 -0.10 0.28 1.85
CA PRO A 159 -1.30 1.12 1.76
C PRO A 159 -1.02 2.38 0.93
N ASP A 160 -1.91 2.68 -0.03
CA ASP A 160 -1.74 3.79 -0.98
C ASP A 160 -1.61 5.15 -0.28
N ALA A 161 -2.45 5.41 0.72
CA ALA A 161 -2.35 6.61 1.54
C ALA A 161 -1.03 6.63 2.36
N GLY A 162 -0.59 5.48 2.90
CA GLY A 162 0.68 5.38 3.63
C GLY A 162 1.89 5.66 2.74
N ALA A 163 1.82 5.28 1.47
CA ALA A 163 2.88 5.56 0.50
C ALA A 163 3.10 7.06 0.27
N LEU A 164 2.07 7.90 0.42
CA LEU A 164 2.20 9.35 0.28
C LEU A 164 3.15 9.97 1.31
N ALA A 165 3.32 9.36 2.49
CA ALA A 165 4.24 9.86 3.51
C ALA A 165 5.69 9.94 3.00
N HIS A 166 6.07 9.10 2.05
CA HIS A 166 7.39 9.11 1.45
C HIS A 166 7.65 10.33 0.55
N LEU A 167 6.61 11.09 0.20
CA LEU A 167 6.74 12.33 -0.55
C LEU A 167 7.05 13.54 0.35
N LEU A 168 6.75 13.46 1.65
CA LEU A 168 6.96 14.57 2.59
C LEU A 168 8.37 15.16 2.58
N PRO A 169 9.48 14.36 2.50
CA PRO A 169 10.82 14.92 2.45
C PRO A 169 11.14 15.73 1.19
N PHE A 170 10.34 15.57 0.13
CA PHE A 170 10.52 16.25 -1.15
C PHE A 170 9.63 17.49 -1.31
N VAL A 171 8.70 17.70 -0.38
CA VAL A 171 7.82 18.87 -0.37
C VAL A 171 8.53 19.98 0.40
N GLN A 172 8.50 21.20 -0.13
CA GLN A 172 9.15 22.35 0.52
C GLN A 172 8.51 22.60 1.90
N ALA A 173 9.38 22.78 2.90
CA ALA A 173 8.94 23.05 4.27
C ALA A 173 8.10 24.34 4.35
N PRO A 174 7.11 24.40 5.25
CA PRO A 174 6.84 23.51 6.36
C PRO A 174 5.67 22.52 6.13
N ALA A 175 5.56 21.91 4.96
CA ALA A 175 4.46 20.98 4.66
C ALA A 175 4.45 19.81 5.67
N GLN A 176 3.37 19.69 6.40
CA GLN A 176 3.16 18.62 7.38
C GLN A 176 2.26 17.51 6.84
N CYS A 177 1.59 17.74 5.72
CA CYS A 177 0.64 16.82 5.11
C CYS A 177 0.77 16.81 3.59
N VAL A 178 0.65 15.62 3.00
CA VAL A 178 0.43 15.44 1.56
C VAL A 178 -0.96 14.87 1.38
N ALA A 179 -1.76 15.50 0.54
CA ALA A 179 -3.08 15.03 0.17
C ALA A 179 -3.14 14.76 -1.33
N TRP A 180 -3.77 13.65 -1.69
CA TRP A 180 -3.98 13.23 -3.08
C TRP A 180 -5.45 12.98 -3.33
N ARG A 181 -6.00 13.61 -4.37
CA ARG A 181 -7.37 13.36 -4.80
C ARG A 181 -7.44 12.13 -5.70
N ASP A 182 -8.07 11.07 -5.22
CA ASP A 182 -8.33 9.86 -5.96
C ASP A 182 -9.85 9.73 -6.19
N ARG A 183 -10.31 10.13 -7.38
CA ARG A 183 -11.72 10.12 -7.82
C ARG A 183 -12.70 10.76 -6.83
N ASP A 184 -13.29 9.92 -5.96
CA ASP A 184 -14.36 10.23 -5.01
C ASP A 184 -13.86 10.31 -3.57
N GLN A 185 -12.55 10.25 -3.38
CA GLN A 185 -11.93 10.31 -2.06
C GLN A 185 -10.64 11.12 -2.08
N TRP A 186 -10.26 11.59 -0.89
CA TRP A 186 -8.96 12.11 -0.59
C TRP A 186 -8.14 11.05 0.14
N LEU A 187 -6.94 10.79 -0.32
CA LEU A 187 -5.89 10.09 0.42
C LEU A 187 -4.97 11.14 1.02
N TRP A 188 -4.61 10.98 2.27
CA TRP A 188 -3.71 11.91 2.94
C TRP A 188 -2.67 11.17 3.79
N ALA A 189 -1.51 11.78 3.95
CA ALA A 189 -0.45 11.30 4.83
C ALA A 189 0.27 12.44 5.52
N MET A 190 0.59 12.21 6.78
CA MET A 190 1.52 12.95 7.63
C MET A 190 2.71 12.04 7.95
N ARG A 191 3.67 12.54 8.70
CA ARG A 191 4.89 11.79 9.04
C ARG A 191 4.64 10.41 9.65
N HIS A 192 3.62 10.27 10.50
CA HIS A 192 3.30 9.05 11.24
C HIS A 192 1.85 8.60 11.14
N GLN A 193 1.06 9.32 10.36
CA GLN A 193 -0.37 9.06 10.20
C GLN A 193 -0.76 9.17 8.74
N TRP A 194 -1.71 8.40 8.33
CA TRP A 194 -2.29 8.46 7.00
C TRP A 194 -3.74 7.96 7.04
N GLY A 195 -4.50 8.29 6.02
CA GLY A 195 -5.89 7.90 5.95
C GLY A 195 -6.56 8.33 4.66
N ARG A 196 -7.89 8.25 4.68
CA ARG A 196 -8.74 8.68 3.58
C ARG A 196 -9.95 9.46 4.08
N ARG A 197 -10.52 10.29 3.20
CA ARG A 197 -11.82 10.96 3.38
C ARG A 197 -12.61 10.96 2.10
N GLY A 198 -13.95 10.80 2.18
CA GLY A 198 -14.84 10.98 1.03
C GLY A 198 -14.86 12.44 0.56
N LEU A 199 -15.20 12.70 -0.70
CA LEU A 199 -15.28 14.08 -1.24
C LEU A 199 -16.37 14.91 -0.57
N ALA A 200 -17.46 14.28 -0.08
CA ALA A 200 -18.51 14.97 0.67
C ALA A 200 -18.02 15.50 2.04
N GLU A 201 -16.91 14.92 2.52
CA GLU A 201 -16.24 15.31 3.76
C GLU A 201 -14.94 16.09 3.45
N ALA A 202 -14.95 16.87 2.35
CA ALA A 202 -13.75 17.59 1.91
C ALA A 202 -13.10 18.29 3.11
N PRO A 203 -11.80 18.04 3.37
CA PRO A 203 -11.12 18.73 4.45
C PRO A 203 -11.17 20.23 4.13
N ASP A 204 -11.52 21.00 5.13
CA ASP A 204 -11.32 22.43 5.10
C ASP A 204 -9.81 22.66 4.93
N VAL A 205 -9.39 23.03 3.73
CA VAL A 205 -7.96 23.14 3.36
C VAL A 205 -7.23 24.15 4.27
N GLU A 206 -7.99 25.02 4.94
CA GLU A 206 -7.47 25.96 5.94
C GLU A 206 -7.18 25.31 7.31
N ARG A 207 -7.53 24.03 7.52
CA ARG A 207 -7.33 23.28 8.77
C ARG A 207 -6.42 22.05 8.65
N LEU A 208 -5.75 21.87 7.52
CA LEU A 208 -4.66 20.93 7.33
C LEU A 208 -3.28 21.64 7.55
#